data_0148b212ad89a8740a9ba57ef7bcb5f5
#
_entry.id   0148b212ad89a8740a9ba57ef7bcb5f5
#
_cell.length_a   1.000
_cell.length_b   1.000
_cell.length_c   1.000
_cell.angle_alpha   90.00
_cell.angle_beta   90.00
_cell.angle_gamma   90.00
#
_symmetry.space_group_name_H-M   'P 1'
#
loop_
_entity.id
_entity.type
_entity.pdbx_description
1 polymer ?
#
loop_
_entity_poly.entity_id
_entity_poly.type
_entity_poly.pdbx_seq_one_letter_code
_entity_poly.pdbx_strand_id
1 'polypeptide(L)'
;MHFCFYEGTGEEWSRELAMNLITLLDELGVEPVSVSDEDVVNDTSDFLLSRYIKEHKYVAIIVSQKLFTDIYALVELDIIKKLYKKGEITVFSIYDGKHIPVLPERAEWINESWKIPINRAEDIGTATGIIMEKIMKDKFIENITTNMVDNISASRNMSKA
;
A
#
# COMPACT_ATOMS: atom_id res chain seq x y z
N MET A 1 -3.10 -5.73 2.46
CA MET A 1 -2.67 -4.62 1.58
C MET A 1 -3.85 -3.72 1.27
N HIS A 2 -3.67 -2.44 1.38
CA HIS A 2 -4.71 -1.43 1.15
C HIS A 2 -4.50 -0.72 -0.19
N PHE A 3 -5.58 -0.55 -0.97
CA PHE A 3 -5.53 0.14 -2.26
C PHE A 3 -6.25 1.49 -2.17
N CYS A 4 -5.56 2.55 -2.60
CA CYS A 4 -6.09 3.90 -2.68
C CYS A 4 -6.15 4.31 -4.16
N PHE A 5 -7.34 4.55 -4.67
CA PHE A 5 -7.55 4.96 -6.06
C PHE A 5 -8.87 5.73 -6.22
N TYR A 6 -9.00 6.44 -7.34
CA TYR A 6 -10.22 7.18 -7.65
C TYR A 6 -11.30 6.24 -8.17
N GLU A 7 -12.46 6.22 -7.51
CA GLU A 7 -13.59 5.34 -7.85
C GLU A 7 -14.70 6.02 -8.63
N GLY A 8 -14.60 7.32 -8.83
CA GLY A 8 -15.63 8.10 -9.52
C GLY A 8 -15.61 7.95 -11.03
N THR A 9 -16.45 8.73 -11.69
CA THR A 9 -16.56 8.74 -13.16
C THR A 9 -15.46 9.59 -13.79
N GLY A 10 -15.04 9.19 -15.00
CA GLY A 10 -14.06 9.93 -15.80
C GLY A 10 -12.63 9.44 -15.74
N GLU A 11 -12.33 8.50 -14.84
CA GLU A 11 -11.04 7.80 -14.76
C GLU A 11 -11.23 6.32 -14.46
N GLU A 12 -12.08 5.67 -15.24
CA GLU A 12 -12.38 4.23 -15.10
C GLU A 12 -11.13 3.34 -15.22
N TRP A 13 -10.12 3.81 -15.94
CA TRP A 13 -8.85 3.12 -16.09
C TRP A 13 -8.14 2.87 -14.74
N SER A 14 -8.26 3.80 -13.79
CA SER A 14 -7.61 3.66 -12.48
C SER A 14 -8.24 2.54 -11.66
N ARG A 15 -9.56 2.43 -11.71
CA ARG A 15 -10.31 1.34 -11.08
C ARG A 15 -9.98 -0.01 -11.73
N GLU A 16 -9.97 -0.05 -13.05
CA GLU A 16 -9.64 -1.26 -13.82
C GLU A 16 -8.23 -1.75 -13.48
N LEU A 17 -7.25 -0.84 -13.45
CA LEU A 17 -5.90 -1.15 -13.07
C LEU A 17 -5.81 -1.68 -11.63
N ALA A 18 -6.48 -1.04 -10.69
CA ALA A 18 -6.54 -1.49 -9.30
C ALA A 18 -7.14 -2.90 -9.20
N MET A 19 -8.24 -3.18 -9.88
CA MET A 19 -8.90 -4.49 -9.85
C MET A 19 -8.03 -5.58 -10.47
N ASN A 20 -7.31 -5.28 -11.53
CA ASN A 20 -6.39 -6.23 -12.16
C ASN A 20 -5.24 -6.59 -11.21
N LEU A 21 -4.66 -5.61 -10.53
CA LEU A 21 -3.62 -5.83 -9.54
C LEU A 21 -4.13 -6.63 -8.34
N ILE A 22 -5.30 -6.28 -7.82
CA ILE A 22 -5.94 -6.98 -6.70
C ILE A 22 -6.16 -8.45 -7.05
N THR A 23 -6.69 -8.74 -8.24
CA THR A 23 -6.96 -10.10 -8.70
C THR A 23 -5.67 -10.92 -8.76
N LEU A 24 -4.59 -10.38 -9.33
CA LEU A 24 -3.32 -11.09 -9.43
C LEU A 24 -2.68 -11.31 -8.06
N LEU A 25 -2.73 -10.33 -7.17
CA LEU A 25 -2.20 -10.45 -5.82
C LEU A 25 -2.98 -11.49 -5.02
N ASP A 26 -4.29 -11.54 -5.17
CA ASP A 26 -5.14 -12.56 -4.54
C ASP A 26 -4.77 -13.96 -5.03
N GLU A 27 -4.60 -14.16 -6.32
CA GLU A 27 -4.16 -15.43 -6.91
C GLU A 27 -2.81 -15.88 -6.37
N LEU A 28 -1.93 -14.95 -6.01
CA LEU A 28 -0.62 -15.22 -5.45
C LEU A 28 -0.63 -15.38 -3.92
N GLY A 29 -1.80 -15.33 -3.30
CA GLY A 29 -1.96 -15.55 -1.86
C GLY A 29 -1.67 -14.33 -1.00
N VAL A 30 -1.53 -13.14 -1.60
CA VAL A 30 -1.55 -11.89 -0.85
C VAL A 30 -3.01 -11.60 -0.56
N GLU A 31 -3.36 -11.48 0.71
CA GLU A 31 -4.69 -10.97 1.04
C GLU A 31 -4.78 -9.50 0.63
N PRO A 32 -5.37 -9.19 -0.53
CA PRO A 32 -5.63 -7.83 -0.88
C PRO A 32 -6.82 -7.42 -0.06
N VAL A 33 -6.63 -6.51 0.81
CA VAL A 33 -7.79 -5.87 1.36
C VAL A 33 -8.10 -4.69 0.50
N SER A 34 -9.23 -4.79 -0.05
CA SER A 34 -9.99 -3.76 -0.69
C SER A 34 -9.85 -2.36 -0.10
N VAL A 35 -10.09 -1.41 -0.90
CA VAL A 35 -10.63 -0.08 -0.72
C VAL A 35 -11.27 0.13 0.65
N SER A 36 -10.90 1.21 1.31
CA SER A 36 -11.66 1.68 2.46
C SER A 36 -13.14 1.78 2.08
N ASP A 37 -13.96 1.04 2.79
CA ASP A 37 -15.40 1.14 2.67
C ASP A 37 -15.81 2.60 2.92
N GLU A 38 -16.73 3.13 2.10
CA GLU A 38 -17.27 4.48 2.29
C GLU A 38 -17.74 4.71 3.73
N ASP A 39 -18.30 3.69 4.37
CA ASP A 39 -18.74 3.74 5.75
C ASP A 39 -17.57 3.96 6.72
N VAL A 40 -16.42 3.39 6.45
CA VAL A 40 -15.22 3.58 7.26
C VAL A 40 -14.69 5.01 7.13
N VAL A 41 -14.78 5.61 5.96
CA VAL A 41 -14.31 6.98 5.70
C VAL A 41 -15.30 8.02 6.24
N ASN A 42 -16.61 7.76 6.15
CA ASN A 42 -17.66 8.70 6.54
C ASN A 42 -17.96 8.72 8.04
N ASP A 43 -17.89 7.57 8.72
CA ASP A 43 -18.28 7.42 10.12
C ASP A 43 -17.10 7.44 11.09
N THR A 44 -15.88 7.50 10.59
CA THR A 44 -14.71 7.30 11.42
C THR A 44 -13.90 8.56 11.64
N SER A 45 -13.46 8.70 12.89
CA SER A 45 -12.37 9.58 13.22
C SER A 45 -11.12 9.18 12.42
N ASP A 46 -10.25 10.14 12.12
CA ASP A 46 -8.94 9.91 11.49
C ASP A 46 -8.16 8.81 12.21
N PHE A 47 -8.38 8.63 13.50
CA PHE A 47 -7.75 7.61 14.32
C PHE A 47 -8.10 6.18 13.85
N LEU A 48 -9.38 5.89 13.59
CA LEU A 48 -9.81 4.56 13.15
C LEU A 48 -9.33 4.23 11.73
N LEU A 49 -9.38 5.20 10.83
CA LEU A 49 -8.86 5.03 9.48
C LEU A 49 -7.33 4.83 9.49
N SER A 50 -6.61 5.58 10.29
CA SER A 50 -5.18 5.43 10.50
C SER A 50 -4.83 4.03 11.01
N ARG A 51 -5.56 3.55 12.01
CA ARG A 51 -5.37 2.21 12.56
C ARG A 51 -5.65 1.13 11.51
N TYR A 52 -6.73 1.27 10.76
CA TYR A 52 -7.08 0.34 9.68
C TYR A 52 -5.97 0.24 8.63
N ILE A 53 -5.48 1.37 8.14
CA ILE A 53 -4.41 1.41 7.13
C ILE A 53 -3.11 0.83 7.70
N LYS A 54 -2.77 1.18 8.93
CA LYS A 54 -1.56 0.69 9.60
C LYS A 54 -1.56 -0.83 9.76
N GLU A 55 -2.70 -1.43 10.06
CA GLU A 55 -2.84 -2.88 10.21
C GLU A 55 -2.52 -3.64 8.92
N HIS A 56 -2.71 -3.02 7.76
CA HIS A 56 -2.38 -3.62 6.46
C HIS A 56 -0.90 -3.56 6.10
N LYS A 57 -0.13 -2.69 6.70
CA LYS A 57 1.31 -2.48 6.49
C LYS A 57 1.71 -2.03 5.08
N TYR A 58 1.00 -2.45 4.05
CA TYR A 58 1.30 -2.17 2.65
C TYR A 58 0.15 -1.42 2.01
N VAL A 59 0.48 -0.34 1.31
CA VAL A 59 -0.49 0.51 0.61
C VAL A 59 -0.06 0.65 -0.85
N ALA A 60 -1.00 0.46 -1.76
CA ALA A 60 -0.81 0.77 -3.17
C ALA A 60 -1.68 1.99 -3.52
N ILE A 61 -1.07 3.00 -4.10
CA ILE A 61 -1.76 4.18 -4.60
C ILE A 61 -1.74 4.14 -6.12
N ILE A 62 -2.91 4.12 -6.75
CA ILE A 62 -3.03 4.32 -8.19
C ILE A 62 -3.05 5.83 -8.42
N VAL A 63 -1.95 6.35 -8.95
CA VAL A 63 -1.76 7.81 -9.04
C VAL A 63 -2.48 8.34 -10.29
N SER A 64 -3.60 9.02 -10.06
CA SER A 64 -4.42 9.60 -11.11
C SER A 64 -4.71 11.07 -10.82
N GLN A 65 -5.06 11.85 -11.84
CA GLN A 65 -5.31 13.28 -11.67
C GLN A 65 -6.53 13.54 -10.78
N LYS A 66 -7.61 12.79 -10.98
CA LYS A 66 -8.84 12.97 -10.20
C LYS A 66 -8.74 12.48 -8.76
N LEU A 67 -7.78 11.62 -8.44
CA LEU A 67 -7.53 11.22 -7.06
C LEU A 67 -7.30 12.44 -6.16
N PHE A 68 -6.62 13.45 -6.68
CA PHE A 68 -6.30 14.67 -5.94
C PHE A 68 -7.43 15.70 -5.90
N THR A 69 -8.56 15.42 -6.52
CA THR A 69 -9.75 16.28 -6.50
C THR A 69 -10.86 15.72 -5.61
N ASP A 70 -10.73 14.49 -5.16
CA ASP A 70 -11.70 13.82 -4.31
C ASP A 70 -11.39 14.10 -2.84
N ILE A 71 -12.35 14.69 -2.13
CA ILE A 71 -12.20 15.06 -0.71
C ILE A 71 -11.87 13.81 0.14
N TYR A 72 -12.56 12.71 -0.08
CA TYR A 72 -12.35 11.48 0.68
C TYR A 72 -10.96 10.88 0.42
N ALA A 73 -10.54 10.87 -0.83
CA ALA A 73 -9.21 10.43 -1.20
C ALA A 73 -8.11 11.32 -0.59
N LEU A 74 -8.32 12.62 -0.54
CA LEU A 74 -7.36 13.56 0.06
C LEU A 74 -7.19 13.33 1.57
N VAL A 75 -8.27 13.06 2.29
CA VAL A 75 -8.21 12.70 3.71
C VAL A 75 -7.43 11.40 3.90
N GLU A 76 -7.72 10.40 3.09
CA GLU A 76 -7.03 9.12 3.11
C GLU A 76 -5.53 9.28 2.81
N LEU A 77 -5.20 10.05 1.78
CA LEU A 77 -3.80 10.32 1.40
C LEU A 77 -3.02 11.04 2.51
N ASP A 78 -3.64 11.97 3.23
CA ASP A 78 -3.01 12.64 4.36
C ASP A 78 -2.68 11.65 5.50
N ILE A 79 -3.56 10.71 5.76
CA ILE A 79 -3.34 9.66 6.75
C ILE A 79 -2.21 8.72 6.30
N ILE A 80 -2.23 8.30 5.06
CA ILE A 80 -1.18 7.47 4.46
C ILE A 80 0.17 8.18 4.55
N LYS A 81 0.21 9.46 4.23
CA LYS A 81 1.42 10.29 4.34
C LYS A 81 2.00 10.27 5.75
N LYS A 82 1.18 10.49 6.77
CA LYS A 82 1.61 10.49 8.16
C LYS A 82 2.20 9.14 8.58
N LEU A 83 1.55 8.05 8.22
CA LEU A 83 2.03 6.70 8.50
C LEU A 83 3.32 6.39 7.75
N TYR A 84 3.41 6.78 6.50
CA TYR A 84 4.60 6.61 5.67
C TYR A 84 5.80 7.37 6.25
N LYS A 85 5.62 8.63 6.64
CA LYS A 85 6.69 9.46 7.22
C LYS A 85 7.18 8.91 8.56
N LYS A 86 6.33 8.21 9.31
CA LYS A 86 6.72 7.52 10.55
C LYS A 86 7.37 6.15 10.31
N GLY A 87 7.44 5.68 9.08
CA GLY A 87 7.97 4.35 8.75
C GLY A 87 7.09 3.19 9.17
N GLU A 88 5.79 3.44 9.39
CA GLU A 88 4.84 2.41 9.84
C GLU A 88 4.22 1.60 8.71
N ILE A 89 4.30 2.09 7.47
CA ILE A 89 3.79 1.42 6.28
C ILE A 89 4.77 1.53 5.11
N THR A 90 4.63 0.62 4.17
CA THR A 90 5.30 0.69 2.86
C THR A 90 4.30 1.14 1.81
N VAL A 91 4.66 2.11 0.99
CA VAL A 91 3.81 2.66 -0.05
C VAL A 91 4.37 2.36 -1.44
N PHE A 92 3.53 1.77 -2.28
CA PHE A 92 3.79 1.61 -3.71
C PHE A 92 2.93 2.61 -4.48
N SER A 93 3.57 3.47 -5.26
CA SER A 93 2.86 4.41 -6.14
C SER A 93 2.88 3.89 -7.57
N ILE A 94 1.70 3.62 -8.10
CA ILE A 94 1.52 2.99 -9.40
C ILE A 94 1.07 4.03 -10.40
N TYR A 95 1.85 4.19 -11.45
CA TYR A 95 1.65 5.20 -12.49
C TYR A 95 1.29 4.53 -13.82
N ASP A 96 0.20 4.94 -14.41
CA ASP A 96 -0.09 4.60 -15.81
C ASP A 96 0.63 5.59 -16.71
N GLY A 97 1.50 5.10 -17.60
CA GLY A 97 2.30 5.93 -18.48
C GLY A 97 1.49 6.76 -19.48
N LYS A 98 0.23 6.40 -19.73
CA LYS A 98 -0.69 7.14 -20.59
C LYS A 98 -1.45 8.26 -19.85
N HIS A 99 -1.43 8.25 -18.52
CA HIS A 99 -2.22 9.14 -17.68
C HIS A 99 -1.37 9.69 -16.54
N ILE A 100 -0.22 10.27 -16.87
CA ILE A 100 0.69 10.83 -15.88
C ILE A 100 0.09 12.13 -15.30
N PRO A 101 -0.23 12.19 -14.02
CA PRO A 101 -0.81 13.39 -13.41
C PRO A 101 0.27 14.40 -13.03
N VAL A 102 -0.16 15.65 -12.86
CA VAL A 102 0.63 16.65 -12.17
C VAL A 102 0.30 16.56 -10.69
N LEU A 103 1.30 16.25 -9.87
CA LEU A 103 1.10 16.13 -8.42
C LEU A 103 0.97 17.51 -7.78
N PRO A 104 -0.07 17.73 -6.97
CA PRO A 104 -0.14 18.93 -6.15
C PRO A 104 0.97 18.90 -5.08
N GLU A 105 1.36 20.05 -4.57
CA GLU A 105 2.41 20.19 -3.58
C GLU A 105 2.21 19.24 -2.37
N ARG A 106 0.99 19.16 -1.88
CA ARG A 106 0.63 18.30 -0.75
C ARG A 106 0.82 16.79 -1.00
N ALA A 107 0.94 16.38 -2.26
CA ALA A 107 1.12 14.99 -2.69
C ALA A 107 2.53 14.70 -3.24
N GLU A 108 3.44 15.66 -3.21
CA GLU A 108 4.81 15.48 -3.73
C GLU A 108 5.58 14.35 -3.01
N TRP A 109 5.24 14.07 -1.77
CA TRP A 109 5.82 12.98 -0.99
C TRP A 109 5.65 11.61 -1.68
N ILE A 110 4.65 11.44 -2.54
CA ILE A 110 4.42 10.22 -3.32
C ILE A 110 5.63 9.89 -4.19
N ASN A 111 6.36 10.90 -4.64
CA ASN A 111 7.59 10.70 -5.42
C ASN A 111 8.71 10.02 -4.64
N GLU A 112 8.67 10.02 -3.32
CA GLU A 112 9.65 9.34 -2.46
C GLU A 112 9.32 7.86 -2.26
N SER A 113 8.11 7.45 -2.57
CA SER A 113 7.64 6.06 -2.42
C SER A 113 8.18 5.15 -3.54
N TRP A 114 7.88 3.86 -3.45
CA TRP A 114 8.25 2.90 -4.49
C TRP A 114 7.40 3.14 -5.74
N LYS A 115 8.00 3.75 -6.76
CA LYS A 115 7.33 4.02 -8.02
C LYS A 115 7.32 2.78 -8.91
N ILE A 116 6.14 2.43 -9.39
CA ILE A 116 5.94 1.33 -10.31
C ILE A 116 5.22 1.85 -11.55
N PRO A 117 5.92 1.98 -12.69
CA PRO A 117 5.30 2.43 -13.93
C PRO A 117 4.58 1.28 -14.63
N ILE A 118 3.42 1.57 -15.18
CA ILE A 118 2.65 0.67 -16.04
C ILE A 118 2.52 1.32 -17.42
N ASN A 119 3.30 0.88 -18.38
CA ASN A 119 3.28 1.39 -19.74
C ASN A 119 2.57 0.44 -20.72
N ARG A 120 2.54 -0.85 -20.37
CA ARG A 120 1.94 -1.93 -21.18
C ARG A 120 1.22 -2.91 -20.28
N ALA A 121 0.34 -3.71 -20.86
CA ALA A 121 -0.41 -4.73 -20.11
C ALA A 121 0.50 -5.72 -19.35
N GLU A 122 1.65 -6.08 -19.94
CA GLU A 122 2.61 -6.99 -19.31
C GLU A 122 3.23 -6.42 -18.03
N ASP A 123 3.26 -5.10 -17.90
CA ASP A 123 3.84 -4.42 -16.73
C ASP A 123 3.01 -4.65 -15.46
N ILE A 124 1.75 -5.05 -15.59
CA ILE A 124 0.89 -5.41 -14.45
C ILE A 124 1.46 -6.63 -13.73
N GLY A 125 1.89 -7.64 -14.48
CA GLY A 125 2.57 -8.80 -13.92
C GLY A 125 3.88 -8.44 -13.24
N THR A 126 4.67 -7.58 -13.85
CA THR A 126 5.93 -7.09 -13.29
C THR A 126 5.69 -6.31 -11.99
N ALA A 127 4.69 -5.43 -11.97
CA ALA A 127 4.29 -4.68 -10.77
C ALA A 127 3.90 -5.61 -9.63
N THR A 128 3.10 -6.62 -9.93
CA THR A 128 2.69 -7.64 -8.98
C THR A 128 3.90 -8.37 -8.39
N GLY A 129 4.88 -8.72 -9.23
CA GLY A 129 6.13 -9.36 -8.81
C GLY A 129 6.96 -8.48 -7.88
N ILE A 130 7.06 -7.19 -8.16
CA ILE A 130 7.78 -6.22 -7.32
C ILE A 130 7.14 -6.14 -5.93
N ILE A 131 5.83 -6.03 -5.87
CA ILE A 131 5.07 -5.98 -4.62
C ILE A 131 5.28 -7.27 -3.81
N MET A 132 5.13 -8.43 -4.47
CA MET A 132 5.31 -9.73 -3.84
C MET A 132 6.72 -9.91 -3.28
N GLU A 133 7.72 -9.53 -4.04
CA GLU A 133 9.12 -9.63 -3.61
C GLU A 133 9.35 -8.85 -2.32
N LYS A 134 8.83 -7.63 -2.23
CA LYS A 134 8.95 -6.79 -1.03
C LYS A 134 8.25 -7.44 0.18
N ILE A 135 7.03 -7.90 -0.01
CA ILE A 135 6.25 -8.54 1.06
C ILE A 135 6.96 -9.81 1.57
N MET A 136 7.42 -10.66 0.66
CA MET A 136 8.12 -11.89 1.02
C MET A 136 9.45 -11.62 1.72
N LYS A 137 10.19 -10.62 1.27
CA LYS A 137 11.45 -10.21 1.86
C LYS A 137 11.24 -9.72 3.30
N ASP A 138 10.23 -8.91 3.54
CA ASP A 138 9.88 -8.43 4.87
C ASP A 138 9.47 -9.57 5.81
N LYS A 139 8.67 -10.50 5.33
CA LYS A 139 8.30 -11.70 6.10
C LYS A 139 9.49 -12.57 6.44
N PHE A 140 10.43 -12.75 5.51
CA PHE A 140 11.64 -13.51 5.73
C PHE A 140 12.51 -12.87 6.81
N ILE A 141 12.72 -11.55 6.74
CA ILE A 141 13.48 -10.80 7.74
C ILE A 141 12.80 -10.88 9.12
N GLU A 142 11.50 -10.73 9.18
CA GLU A 142 10.71 -10.85 10.41
C GLU A 142 10.88 -12.24 11.05
N ASN A 143 10.78 -13.31 10.26
CA ASN A 143 10.95 -14.67 10.73
C ASN A 143 12.37 -14.95 11.26
N ILE A 144 13.40 -14.48 10.58
CA ILE A 144 14.79 -14.60 11.04
C ILE A 144 14.96 -13.85 12.37
N THR A 145 14.47 -12.63 12.47
CA THR A 145 14.58 -11.83 13.69
C THR A 145 13.89 -12.51 14.86
N THR A 146 12.68 -13.04 14.65
CA THR A 146 11.93 -13.77 15.68
C THR A 146 12.71 -15.01 16.12
N ASN A 147 13.22 -15.80 15.20
CA ASN A 147 14.01 -17.01 15.52
C ASN A 147 15.30 -16.66 16.27
N MET A 148 15.99 -15.59 15.94
CA MET A 148 17.17 -15.13 16.65
C MET A 148 16.84 -14.71 18.08
N VAL A 149 15.75 -13.99 18.29
CA VAL A 149 15.29 -13.59 19.64
C VAL A 149 14.95 -14.81 20.48
N ASP A 150 14.22 -15.77 19.92
CA ASP A 150 13.85 -17.01 20.60
C ASP A 150 15.10 -17.84 20.98
N ASN A 151 16.08 -17.95 20.11
CA ASN A 151 17.32 -18.64 20.38
C ASN A 151 18.15 -17.95 21.49
N ILE A 152 18.21 -16.64 21.51
CA ILE A 152 18.89 -15.88 22.57
C ILE A 152 18.19 -16.09 23.90
N SER A 153 16.87 -16.07 23.94
CA SER A 153 16.06 -16.31 25.16
C SER A 153 16.28 -17.73 25.67
N ALA A 154 16.29 -18.74 24.80
CA ALA A 154 16.57 -20.13 25.15
C ALA A 154 17.98 -20.30 25.74
N SER A 155 19.00 -19.69 25.13
CA SER A 155 20.38 -19.71 25.64
C SER A 155 20.51 -19.08 27.00
N ARG A 156 19.83 -17.97 27.27
CA ARG A 156 19.81 -17.29 28.59
C ARG A 156 19.16 -18.17 29.65
N ASN A 157 18.08 -18.85 29.30
CA ASN A 157 17.39 -19.74 30.23
C ASN A 157 18.25 -20.98 30.56
N MET A 158 18.99 -21.51 29.60
CA MET A 158 19.92 -22.62 29.83
C MET A 158 21.11 -22.21 30.72
N SER A 159 21.61 -21.01 30.62
CA SER A 159 22.74 -20.52 31.44
C SER A 159 22.33 -20.17 32.87
N LYS A 160 21.05 -20.10 33.20
CA LYS A 160 20.53 -19.86 34.57
C LYS A 160 20.20 -21.16 35.30
N ALA A 161 20.22 -22.28 34.62
CA ALA A 161 20.02 -23.58 35.22
C ALA A 161 21.36 -24.17 35.69
#